data_15b92ee5c621bcebd2c28a45f36861af
#
_entry.id   15b92ee5c621bcebd2c28a45f36861af
#
_cell.length_a   1.000
_cell.length_b   1.000
_cell.length_c   1.000
_cell.angle_alpha   90.00
_cell.angle_beta   90.00
_cell.angle_gamma   90.00
#
_symmetry.space_group_name_H-M   'P 1'
#
loop_
_entity.id
_entity.type
_entity.pdbx_description
1 polymer ?
#
loop_
_entity_poly.entity_id
_entity_poly.type
_entity_poly.pdbx_seq_one_letter_code
_entity_poly.pdbx_strand_id
1 'polypeptide(L)'
;IIVGFPGETYEEFKDTLSLIKEAKFTSLYTFIFSPRDGTRAAKMPDPVSREEKGKWFKELCDLQESIAAERTAAMKGNTYRVLCEGYAKDGVLEGRTAGNVMIEFPDTCQGKMIGKFCNVKVTDPLTWIVRGELQE
;
A
#
# COMPACT_ATOMS: atom_id res chain seq x y z
N ILE A 1 4.47 -7.29 6.01
CA ILE A 1 4.52 -8.78 5.99
C ILE A 1 5.90 -9.20 5.59
N ILE A 2 6.40 -10.25 6.23
CA ILE A 2 7.66 -10.91 5.88
C ILE A 2 7.30 -12.33 5.42
N VAL A 3 7.71 -12.69 4.21
CA VAL A 3 7.48 -14.02 3.60
C VAL A 3 8.72 -14.88 3.78
N GLY A 4 8.53 -16.16 4.07
CA GLY A 4 9.61 -17.13 4.15
C GLY A 4 10.47 -16.96 5.40
N PHE A 5 9.85 -16.67 6.55
CA PHE A 5 10.55 -16.77 7.83
C PHE A 5 11.11 -18.19 8.02
N PRO A 6 12.31 -18.39 8.64
CA PRO A 6 12.87 -19.71 8.81
C PRO A 6 11.90 -20.69 9.46
N GLY A 7 11.60 -21.78 8.77
CA GLY A 7 10.63 -22.79 9.19
C GLY A 7 9.20 -22.57 8.73
N GLU A 8 8.87 -21.42 8.10
CA GLU A 8 7.55 -21.21 7.51
C GLU A 8 7.31 -22.22 6.38
N THR A 9 6.17 -22.91 6.44
CA THR A 9 5.70 -23.80 5.38
C THR A 9 4.81 -23.08 4.39
N TYR A 10 4.63 -23.66 3.19
CA TYR A 10 3.71 -23.09 2.20
C TYR A 10 2.25 -23.06 2.70
N GLU A 11 1.84 -24.03 3.53
CA GLU A 11 0.49 -24.04 4.14
C GLU A 11 0.30 -22.84 5.08
N GLU A 12 1.27 -22.54 5.94
CA GLU A 12 1.24 -21.35 6.80
C GLU A 12 1.29 -20.05 6.01
N PHE A 13 2.02 -20.01 4.90
CA PHE A 13 1.98 -18.88 3.98
C PHE A 13 0.59 -18.70 3.35
N LYS A 14 -0.14 -19.78 3.03
CA LYS A 14 -1.53 -19.68 2.55
C LYS A 14 -2.48 -19.09 3.60
N ASP A 15 -2.25 -19.33 4.87
CA ASP A 15 -3.02 -18.68 5.95
C ASP A 15 -2.80 -17.16 5.93
N THR A 16 -1.56 -16.72 5.68
CA THR A 16 -1.26 -15.29 5.46
C THR A 16 -2.03 -14.72 4.28
N LEU A 17 -2.10 -15.42 3.14
CA LEU A 17 -2.90 -14.98 1.98
C LEU A 17 -4.39 -14.92 2.30
N SER A 18 -4.90 -15.87 3.09
CA SER A 18 -6.31 -15.90 3.52
C SER A 18 -6.64 -14.69 4.39
N LEU A 19 -5.76 -14.35 5.34
CA LEU A 19 -5.91 -13.16 6.17
C LEU A 19 -5.94 -11.87 5.32
N ILE A 20 -5.06 -11.76 4.31
CA ILE A 20 -5.01 -10.60 3.42
C ILE A 20 -6.30 -10.45 2.62
N LYS A 21 -6.85 -11.57 2.11
CA LYS A 21 -8.14 -11.60 1.39
C LYS A 21 -9.31 -11.14 2.26
N GLU A 22 -9.31 -11.53 3.52
CA GLU A 22 -10.37 -11.18 4.48
C GLU A 22 -10.23 -9.72 4.94
N ALA A 23 -9.04 -9.31 5.36
CA ALA A 23 -8.78 -7.97 5.89
C ALA A 23 -8.82 -6.88 4.82
N LYS A 24 -8.53 -7.22 3.54
CA LYS A 24 -8.52 -6.29 2.40
C LYS A 24 -7.71 -5.02 2.67
N PHE A 25 -6.45 -5.18 3.06
CA PHE A 25 -5.55 -4.05 3.30
C PHE A 25 -5.42 -3.19 2.05
N THR A 26 -5.48 -1.87 2.23
CA THR A 26 -5.31 -0.91 1.12
C THR A 26 -3.87 -0.93 0.59
N SER A 27 -2.90 -1.10 1.47
CA SER A 27 -1.49 -1.25 1.13
C SER A 27 -0.75 -2.09 2.16
N LEU A 28 0.30 -2.78 1.73
CA LEU A 28 1.19 -3.57 2.57
C LEU A 28 2.64 -3.26 2.22
N TYR A 29 3.50 -3.23 3.25
CA TYR A 29 4.93 -3.34 3.07
C TYR A 29 5.31 -4.82 3.16
N THR A 30 5.86 -5.37 2.09
CA THR A 30 6.14 -6.79 1.95
C THR A 30 7.62 -7.03 1.69
N PHE A 31 8.18 -8.05 2.34
CA PHE A 31 9.58 -8.39 2.24
C PHE A 31 9.76 -9.92 2.22
N ILE A 32 10.77 -10.41 1.51
CA ILE A 32 11.26 -11.76 1.74
C ILE A 32 12.16 -11.71 2.98
N PHE A 33 12.06 -12.70 3.87
CA PHE A 33 12.94 -12.80 5.03
C PHE A 33 14.42 -12.69 4.62
N SER A 34 15.14 -11.84 5.34
CA SER A 34 16.59 -11.69 5.18
C SER A 34 17.24 -11.82 6.55
N PRO A 35 18.17 -12.79 6.74
CA PRO A 35 18.83 -12.97 8.01
C PRO A 35 19.60 -11.71 8.42
N ARG A 36 19.56 -11.39 9.71
CA ARG A 36 20.31 -10.28 10.30
C ARG A 36 21.26 -10.81 11.33
N ASP A 37 22.53 -10.49 11.21
CA ASP A 37 23.57 -10.93 12.12
C ASP A 37 23.22 -10.59 13.58
N GLY A 38 23.54 -11.53 14.48
CA GLY A 38 23.24 -11.38 15.91
C GLY A 38 21.81 -11.76 16.30
N THR A 39 20.89 -12.01 15.38
CA THR A 39 19.52 -12.44 15.71
C THR A 39 19.40 -13.96 15.86
N ARG A 40 18.42 -14.41 16.63
CA ARG A 40 18.10 -15.85 16.76
C ARG A 40 17.63 -16.41 15.42
N ALA A 41 16.84 -15.67 14.65
CA ALA A 41 16.31 -16.09 13.36
C ALA A 41 17.41 -16.37 12.33
N ALA A 42 18.52 -15.63 12.36
CA ALA A 42 19.67 -15.88 11.48
C ALA A 42 20.34 -17.25 11.69
N LYS A 43 20.12 -17.87 12.85
CA LYS A 43 20.68 -19.18 13.24
C LYS A 43 19.69 -20.33 13.07
N MET A 44 18.45 -20.04 12.71
CA MET A 44 17.42 -21.06 12.52
C MET A 44 17.63 -21.80 11.20
N PRO A 45 17.34 -23.13 11.17
CA PRO A 45 17.29 -23.87 9.91
C PRO A 45 16.28 -23.25 8.96
N ASP A 46 16.68 -23.05 7.73
CA ASP A 46 15.84 -22.47 6.68
C ASP A 46 15.80 -23.41 5.47
N PRO A 47 14.85 -24.37 5.46
CA PRO A 47 14.80 -25.41 4.42
C PRO A 47 14.23 -24.90 3.10
N VAL A 48 13.57 -23.74 3.08
CA VAL A 48 12.92 -23.21 1.88
C VAL A 48 13.92 -22.38 1.09
N SER A 49 14.09 -22.71 -0.19
CA SER A 49 15.01 -22.00 -1.06
C SER A 49 14.59 -20.56 -1.31
N ARG A 50 15.54 -19.68 -1.63
CA ARG A 50 15.26 -18.29 -1.99
C ARG A 50 14.36 -18.19 -3.22
N GLU A 51 14.52 -19.11 -4.18
CA GLU A 51 13.68 -19.15 -5.37
C GLU A 51 12.22 -19.44 -5.00
N GLU A 52 11.99 -20.42 -4.12
CA GLU A 52 10.63 -20.75 -3.67
C GLU A 52 9.98 -19.61 -2.89
N LYS A 53 10.73 -18.98 -1.98
CA LYS A 53 10.26 -17.76 -1.29
C LYS A 53 9.94 -16.62 -2.27
N GLY A 54 10.68 -16.52 -3.37
CA GLY A 54 10.40 -15.58 -4.44
C GLY A 54 9.05 -15.83 -5.13
N LYS A 55 8.67 -17.11 -5.32
CA LYS A 55 7.34 -17.47 -5.86
C LYS A 55 6.22 -17.08 -4.89
N TRP A 56 6.37 -17.39 -3.60
CA TRP A 56 5.41 -16.99 -2.58
C TRP A 56 5.26 -15.46 -2.49
N PHE A 57 6.38 -14.75 -2.52
CA PHE A 57 6.39 -13.29 -2.50
C PHE A 57 5.64 -12.71 -3.69
N LYS A 58 5.84 -13.28 -4.89
CA LYS A 58 5.11 -12.86 -6.09
C LYS A 58 3.60 -13.10 -5.93
N GLU A 59 3.20 -14.27 -5.44
CA GLU A 59 1.79 -14.60 -5.20
C GLU A 59 1.13 -13.61 -4.24
N LEU A 60 1.82 -13.23 -3.16
CA LEU A 60 1.35 -12.23 -2.22
C LEU A 60 1.22 -10.84 -2.87
N CYS A 61 2.21 -10.43 -3.65
CA CYS A 61 2.17 -9.15 -4.35
C CYS A 61 1.03 -9.08 -5.36
N ASP A 62 0.83 -10.12 -6.17
CA ASP A 62 -0.25 -10.20 -7.16
C ASP A 62 -1.63 -10.12 -6.47
N LEU A 63 -1.80 -10.81 -5.34
CA LEU A 63 -3.02 -10.74 -4.54
C LEU A 63 -3.26 -9.32 -3.99
N GLN A 64 -2.24 -8.72 -3.38
CA GLN A 64 -2.36 -7.38 -2.79
C GLN A 64 -2.63 -6.32 -3.85
N GLU A 65 -2.03 -6.43 -5.03
CA GLU A 65 -2.28 -5.51 -6.15
C GLU A 65 -3.75 -5.56 -6.59
N SER A 66 -4.31 -6.76 -6.71
CA SER A 66 -5.73 -6.95 -7.02
C SER A 66 -6.64 -6.30 -5.96
N ILE A 67 -6.33 -6.48 -4.68
CA ILE A 67 -7.10 -5.88 -3.57
C ILE A 67 -6.96 -4.36 -3.58
N ALA A 68 -5.75 -3.83 -3.79
CA ALA A 68 -5.51 -2.39 -3.85
C ALA A 68 -6.30 -1.75 -5.01
N ALA A 69 -6.31 -2.39 -6.19
CA ALA A 69 -7.08 -1.93 -7.34
C ALA A 69 -8.59 -1.89 -7.06
N GLU A 70 -9.15 -2.94 -6.43
CA GLU A 70 -10.56 -2.98 -6.01
C GLU A 70 -10.88 -1.85 -5.02
N ARG A 71 -10.01 -1.65 -4.02
CA ARG A 71 -10.19 -0.64 -2.97
C ARG A 71 -10.13 0.78 -3.52
N THR A 72 -9.17 1.08 -4.38
CA THR A 72 -9.05 2.42 -4.98
C THR A 72 -10.16 2.68 -6.00
N ALA A 73 -10.56 1.69 -6.81
CA ALA A 73 -11.69 1.82 -7.73
C ALA A 73 -12.99 2.21 -6.99
N ALA A 74 -13.23 1.65 -5.81
CA ALA A 74 -14.39 1.99 -4.99
C ALA A 74 -14.38 3.44 -4.46
N MET A 75 -13.25 4.14 -4.53
CA MET A 75 -13.14 5.54 -4.11
C MET A 75 -13.72 6.52 -5.15
N LYS A 76 -13.88 6.11 -6.40
CA LYS A 76 -14.32 6.98 -7.49
C LYS A 76 -15.64 7.68 -7.18
N GLY A 77 -15.67 8.99 -7.40
CA GLY A 77 -16.84 9.84 -7.18
C GLY A 77 -17.09 10.25 -5.72
N ASN A 78 -16.41 9.61 -4.76
CA ASN A 78 -16.53 9.97 -3.35
C ASN A 78 -15.59 11.12 -2.99
N THR A 79 -15.94 11.87 -1.95
CA THR A 79 -15.14 12.96 -1.39
C THR A 79 -14.45 12.48 -0.12
N TYR A 80 -13.16 12.73 -0.02
CA TYR A 80 -12.34 12.38 1.14
C TYR A 80 -11.70 13.60 1.77
N ARG A 81 -11.62 13.60 3.10
CA ARG A 81 -10.81 14.54 3.85
C ARG A 81 -9.35 14.15 3.74
N VAL A 82 -8.52 15.05 3.21
CA VAL A 82 -7.11 14.83 2.89
C VAL A 82 -6.26 15.82 3.65
N LEU A 83 -5.19 15.36 4.31
CA LEU A 83 -4.13 16.23 4.79
C LEU A 83 -3.20 16.52 3.60
N CYS A 84 -3.20 17.78 3.14
CA CYS A 84 -2.29 18.17 2.07
C CYS A 84 -0.87 18.29 2.60
N GLU A 85 0.05 17.46 2.08
CA GLU A 85 1.42 17.34 2.57
C GLU A 85 2.41 18.22 1.79
N GLY A 86 2.13 18.48 0.51
CA GLY A 86 3.02 19.27 -0.33
C GLY A 86 2.69 19.19 -1.80
N TYR A 87 3.71 19.42 -2.63
CA TYR A 87 3.64 19.24 -4.06
C TYR A 87 4.18 17.88 -4.46
N ALA A 88 3.39 17.12 -5.22
CA ALA A 88 3.85 15.92 -5.93
C ALA A 88 4.73 16.30 -7.12
N LYS A 89 4.37 17.37 -7.81
CA LYS A 89 5.07 17.98 -8.93
C LYS A 89 4.53 19.40 -9.16
N ASP A 90 5.14 20.14 -10.10
CA ASP A 90 4.71 21.50 -10.42
C ASP A 90 3.21 21.57 -10.75
N GLY A 91 2.48 22.42 -10.04
CA GLY A 91 1.03 22.64 -10.17
C GLY A 91 0.15 21.49 -9.67
N VAL A 92 0.70 20.47 -9.00
CA VAL A 92 -0.07 19.34 -8.43
C VAL A 92 0.28 19.14 -6.98
N LEU A 93 -0.72 19.29 -6.11
CA LEU A 93 -0.61 18.97 -4.69
C LEU A 93 -0.83 17.47 -4.45
N GLU A 94 -0.27 16.98 -3.35
CA GLU A 94 -0.52 15.63 -2.85
C GLU A 94 -0.88 15.65 -1.37
N GLY A 95 -1.61 14.63 -0.96
CA GLY A 95 -1.96 14.48 0.44
C GLY A 95 -2.54 13.10 0.74
N ARG A 96 -2.75 12.83 2.02
CA ARG A 96 -3.20 11.52 2.50
C ARG A 96 -4.56 11.58 3.15
N THR A 97 -5.37 10.56 2.84
CA THR A 97 -6.61 10.29 3.56
C THR A 97 -6.33 9.69 4.94
N ALA A 98 -7.35 9.60 5.80
CA ALA A 98 -7.27 8.88 7.08
C ALA A 98 -6.86 7.40 6.91
N GLY A 99 -7.18 6.79 5.76
CA GLY A 99 -6.76 5.42 5.41
C GLY A 99 -5.38 5.34 4.76
N ASN A 100 -4.58 6.41 4.82
CA ASN A 100 -3.22 6.51 4.25
C ASN A 100 -3.16 6.34 2.73
N VAL A 101 -4.28 6.58 2.01
CA VAL A 101 -4.27 6.61 0.55
C VAL A 101 -3.76 7.96 0.08
N MET A 102 -2.77 7.94 -0.80
CA MET A 102 -2.23 9.15 -1.46
C MET A 102 -3.22 9.63 -2.52
N ILE A 103 -3.57 10.91 -2.47
CA ILE A 103 -4.38 11.57 -3.50
C ILE A 103 -3.62 12.75 -4.07
N GLU A 104 -3.49 12.80 -5.38
CA GLU A 104 -2.99 13.93 -6.15
C GLU A 104 -4.16 14.78 -6.65
N PHE A 105 -4.03 16.11 -6.60
CA PHE A 105 -5.04 17.03 -7.10
C PHE A 105 -4.41 18.35 -7.59
N PRO A 106 -5.00 19.03 -8.60
CA PRO A 106 -4.47 20.28 -9.11
C PRO A 106 -4.40 21.36 -8.03
N ASP A 107 -3.31 22.11 -8.02
CA ASP A 107 -3.17 23.30 -7.17
C ASP A 107 -3.95 24.49 -7.74
N THR A 108 -5.19 24.65 -7.31
CA THR A 108 -6.04 25.81 -7.66
C THR A 108 -5.92 26.96 -6.66
N CYS A 109 -5.10 26.80 -5.62
CA CYS A 109 -5.04 27.74 -4.50
C CYS A 109 -3.63 28.24 -4.17
N GLN A 110 -2.65 28.05 -5.06
CA GLN A 110 -1.27 28.53 -4.91
C GLN A 110 -0.60 28.03 -3.61
N GLY A 111 -0.74 26.74 -3.34
CA GLY A 111 -0.13 26.09 -2.18
C GLY A 111 -0.77 26.40 -0.82
N LYS A 112 -1.84 27.19 -0.76
CA LYS A 112 -2.45 27.60 0.51
C LYS A 112 -3.01 26.44 1.35
N MET A 113 -3.19 25.26 0.73
CA MET A 113 -3.67 24.05 1.41
C MET A 113 -2.56 23.21 2.03
N ILE A 114 -1.30 23.45 1.74
CA ILE A 114 -0.19 22.70 2.33
C ILE A 114 -0.22 22.81 3.87
N GLY A 115 -0.13 21.69 4.56
CA GLY A 115 -0.22 21.56 6.00
C GLY A 115 -1.66 21.63 6.56
N LYS A 116 -2.67 21.66 5.71
CA LYS A 116 -4.08 21.75 6.10
C LYS A 116 -4.89 20.56 5.61
N PHE A 117 -6.03 20.35 6.24
CA PHE A 117 -7.04 19.43 5.75
C PHE A 117 -7.90 20.11 4.70
N CYS A 118 -8.14 19.41 3.60
CA CYS A 118 -9.05 19.79 2.55
C CYS A 118 -9.94 18.63 2.12
N ASN A 119 -11.01 18.91 1.41
CA ASN A 119 -11.87 17.90 0.83
C ASN A 119 -11.50 17.70 -0.65
N VAL A 120 -11.27 16.46 -1.06
CA VAL A 120 -10.92 16.11 -2.44
C VAL A 120 -11.87 15.04 -2.95
N LYS A 121 -12.54 15.32 -4.07
CA LYS A 121 -13.39 14.36 -4.77
C LYS A 121 -12.55 13.53 -5.72
N VAL A 122 -12.60 12.21 -5.58
CA VAL A 122 -11.84 11.28 -6.43
C VAL A 122 -12.45 11.22 -7.84
N THR A 123 -11.65 11.48 -8.85
CA THR A 123 -12.05 11.43 -10.27
C THR A 123 -11.42 10.25 -11.00
N ASP A 124 -10.14 9.94 -10.75
CA ASP A 124 -9.37 8.92 -11.43
C ASP A 124 -8.61 8.04 -10.42
N PRO A 125 -9.16 6.88 -10.05
CA PRO A 125 -8.54 5.95 -9.11
C PRO A 125 -7.55 5.04 -9.84
N LEU A 126 -6.26 5.36 -9.79
CA LEU A 126 -5.20 4.43 -10.17
C LEU A 126 -4.85 3.53 -8.97
N THR A 127 -4.26 2.36 -9.21
CA THR A 127 -4.00 1.37 -8.15
C THR A 127 -3.19 1.94 -6.98
N TRP A 128 -2.15 2.72 -7.27
CA TRP A 128 -1.20 3.23 -6.26
C TRP A 128 -1.29 4.74 -6.02
N ILE A 129 -1.85 5.49 -6.97
CA ILE A 129 -2.05 6.93 -6.89
C ILE A 129 -3.49 7.21 -7.28
N VAL A 130 -4.21 7.91 -6.44
CA VAL A 130 -5.57 8.33 -6.71
C VAL A 130 -5.56 9.80 -7.10
N ARG A 131 -6.27 10.17 -8.15
CA ARG A 131 -6.41 11.57 -8.55
C ARG A 131 -7.78 12.10 -8.22
N GLY A 132 -7.84 13.39 -7.92
CA GLY A 132 -9.08 14.04 -7.57
C GLY A 132 -9.05 15.53 -7.83
N GLU A 133 -10.11 16.20 -7.40
CA GLU A 133 -10.32 17.63 -7.51
C GLU A 133 -10.65 18.20 -6.15
N LEU A 134 -10.02 19.35 -5.82
CA LEU A 134 -10.31 20.09 -4.59
C LEU A 134 -11.78 20.54 -4.61
N GLN A 135 -12.45 20.31 -3.51
CA GLN A 135 -13.82 20.79 -3.30
C GLN A 135 -13.81 22.04 -2.42
N GLU A 136 -14.67 22.99 -2.72
CA GLU A 136 -14.88 24.21 -1.95
C GLU A 136 -15.47 23.93 -0.55
#